data_005ee3f54681516c0f979984a07f947d
#
_entry.id   005ee3f54681516c0f979984a07f947d
#
_cell.length_a   1.000
_cell.length_b   1.000
_cell.length_c   1.000
_cell.angle_alpha   90.00
_cell.angle_beta   90.00
_cell.angle_gamma   90.00
#
_symmetry.space_group_name_H-M   'P 1'
#
loop_
_entity.id
_entity.type
_entity.pdbx_description
1 polymer ?
#
loop_
_entity_poly.entity_id
_entity_poly.type
_entity_poly.pdbx_seq_one_letter_code
_entity_poly.pdbx_strand_id
1 'polypeptide(L)'
;MIPPDPIERFRGVYALAQKIDPSIIPEPDAMSLGTIEDGAQPSVRIVLLKAFDERGFVFYTNYHGRKGRHLLAHPRAALCFYWPPLDVQVRIEGTVTKVADEEADAYFATRPRLSQIGAWASRQSEPLESPTALDERVAKYEREFQGRDVPRPNFWSGFRVAPETIEFWKGKPNRLHERHLYTRDGNAWRIESLYP
;
A
#
# COMPACT_ATOMS: atom_id res chain seq x y z
N MET A 1 7.15 -23.54 14.65
CA MET A 1 6.90 -22.53 15.71
C MET A 1 6.39 -21.27 15.04
N ILE A 2 5.38 -20.59 15.61
CA ILE A 2 4.87 -19.32 15.09
C ILE A 2 5.86 -18.22 15.52
N PRO A 3 6.39 -17.40 14.59
CA PRO A 3 7.27 -16.29 14.96
C PRO A 3 6.58 -15.34 15.94
N PRO A 4 7.25 -14.87 17.00
CA PRO A 4 6.65 -13.91 17.94
C PRO A 4 6.48 -12.52 17.33
N ASP A 5 7.28 -12.16 16.33
CA ASP A 5 7.20 -10.88 15.61
C ASP A 5 6.44 -11.06 14.29
N PRO A 6 5.28 -10.38 14.11
CA PRO A 6 4.52 -10.45 12.88
C PRO A 6 5.20 -9.78 11.68
N ILE A 7 6.10 -8.82 11.89
CA ILE A 7 6.85 -8.19 10.79
C ILE A 7 7.86 -9.18 10.22
N GLU A 8 8.56 -9.93 11.06
CA GLU A 8 9.44 -11.02 10.63
C GLU A 8 8.65 -12.13 9.93
N ARG A 9 7.47 -12.49 10.45
CA ARG A 9 6.58 -13.46 9.78
C ARG A 9 6.13 -12.97 8.42
N PHE A 10 5.73 -11.69 8.31
CA PHE A 10 5.36 -11.08 7.03
C PHE A 10 6.54 -11.11 6.05
N ARG A 11 7.73 -10.74 6.49
CA ARG A 11 8.97 -10.77 5.70
C ARG A 11 9.21 -12.15 5.08
N GLY A 12 9.05 -13.21 5.88
CA GLY A 12 9.20 -14.59 5.41
C GLY A 12 8.17 -14.98 4.35
N VAL A 13 6.89 -14.68 4.56
CA VAL A 13 5.82 -14.98 3.60
C VAL A 13 5.95 -14.15 2.33
N TYR A 14 6.24 -12.87 2.46
CA TYR A 14 6.43 -11.97 1.31
C TYR A 14 7.62 -12.39 0.44
N ALA A 15 8.73 -12.80 1.06
CA ALA A 15 9.88 -13.34 0.34
C ALA A 15 9.57 -14.64 -0.42
N LEU A 16 8.63 -15.46 0.06
CA LEU A 16 8.13 -16.62 -0.68
C LEU A 16 7.28 -16.17 -1.87
N ALA A 17 6.40 -15.20 -1.69
CA ALA A 17 5.57 -14.66 -2.77
C ALA A 17 6.41 -14.04 -3.90
N GLN A 18 7.49 -13.33 -3.56
CA GLN A 18 8.42 -12.74 -4.54
C GLN A 18 9.21 -13.77 -5.35
N LYS A 19 9.30 -15.02 -4.89
CA LYS A 19 9.98 -16.12 -5.61
C LYS A 19 9.07 -16.86 -6.57
N ILE A 20 7.77 -16.60 -6.53
CA ILE A 20 6.81 -17.23 -7.45
C ILE A 20 7.02 -16.63 -8.84
N ASP A 21 6.89 -17.48 -9.86
CA ASP A 21 7.02 -17.06 -11.27
C ASP A 21 6.13 -15.81 -11.53
N PRO A 22 6.70 -14.73 -12.11
CA PRO A 22 5.95 -13.52 -12.43
C PRO A 22 4.76 -13.75 -13.39
N SER A 23 4.74 -14.84 -14.14
CA SER A 23 3.57 -15.22 -14.94
C SER A 23 2.38 -15.67 -14.08
N ILE A 24 2.63 -16.09 -12.83
CA ILE A 24 1.61 -16.54 -11.87
C ILE A 24 1.25 -15.42 -10.89
N ILE A 25 2.25 -14.71 -10.35
CA ILE A 25 2.06 -13.51 -9.52
C ILE A 25 2.90 -12.37 -10.10
N PRO A 26 2.32 -11.54 -10.98
CA PRO A 26 3.06 -10.43 -11.60
C PRO A 26 3.50 -9.35 -10.60
N GLU A 27 2.68 -9.08 -9.59
CA GLU A 27 2.88 -8.02 -8.60
C GLU A 27 2.66 -8.56 -7.17
N PRO A 28 3.66 -9.25 -6.58
CA PRO A 28 3.54 -9.78 -5.21
C PRO A 28 3.39 -8.68 -4.15
N ASP A 29 3.76 -7.45 -4.48
CA ASP A 29 3.61 -6.24 -3.66
C ASP A 29 2.22 -5.58 -3.77
N ALA A 30 1.34 -6.08 -4.67
CA ALA A 30 -0.02 -5.59 -4.77
C ALA A 30 -0.84 -5.95 -3.52
N MET A 31 -1.52 -4.95 -2.96
CA MET A 31 -2.38 -5.11 -1.79
C MET A 31 -3.68 -4.32 -1.94
N SER A 32 -4.78 -4.87 -1.44
CA SER A 32 -6.02 -4.12 -1.25
C SER A 32 -5.84 -3.13 -0.12
N LEU A 33 -6.20 -1.88 -0.36
CA LEU A 33 -6.25 -0.82 0.64
C LEU A 33 -7.71 -0.42 0.88
N GLY A 34 -8.20 -0.69 2.08
CA GLY A 34 -9.48 -0.19 2.60
C GLY A 34 -9.30 1.17 3.27
N THR A 35 -10.17 2.12 2.94
CA THR A 35 -10.24 3.45 3.56
C THR A 35 -11.69 3.84 3.81
N ILE A 36 -11.93 4.82 4.67
CA ILE A 36 -13.27 5.28 5.04
C ILE A 36 -13.43 6.72 4.55
N GLU A 37 -14.58 7.00 3.93
CA GLU A 37 -15.04 8.34 3.56
C GLU A 37 -15.93 8.92 4.65
N ASP A 38 -16.18 10.23 4.62
CA ASP A 38 -17.17 10.87 5.49
C ASP A 38 -18.51 10.13 5.40
N GLY A 39 -19.20 9.97 6.54
CA GLY A 39 -20.39 9.13 6.63
C GLY A 39 -20.10 7.63 6.76
N ALA A 40 -18.84 7.25 7.03
CA ALA A 40 -18.39 5.86 7.25
C ALA A 40 -18.52 4.93 6.01
N GLN A 41 -18.58 5.49 4.79
CA GLN A 41 -18.64 4.67 3.58
C GLN A 41 -17.26 4.01 3.31
N PRO A 42 -17.15 2.67 3.34
CA PRO A 42 -15.92 1.99 2.99
C PRO A 42 -15.60 2.13 1.49
N SER A 43 -14.32 2.21 1.17
CA SER A 43 -13.83 2.24 -0.20
C SER A 43 -12.55 1.41 -0.31
N VAL A 44 -12.43 0.57 -1.35
CA VAL A 44 -11.28 -0.32 -1.56
C VAL A 44 -10.67 -0.13 -2.95
N ARG A 45 -9.35 -0.28 -3.06
CA ARG A 45 -8.57 -0.30 -4.32
C ARG A 45 -7.26 -1.02 -4.10
N ILE A 46 -6.58 -1.39 -5.18
CA ILE A 46 -5.24 -1.93 -5.11
C ILE A 46 -4.22 -0.78 -5.04
N VAL A 47 -3.21 -0.95 -4.21
CA VAL A 47 -1.98 -0.15 -4.16
C VAL A 47 -0.78 -1.09 -4.02
N LEU A 48 0.44 -0.56 -4.25
CA LEU A 48 1.66 -1.36 -4.17
C LEU A 48 2.42 -1.05 -2.87
N LEU A 49 2.81 -2.09 -2.14
CA LEU A 49 3.73 -1.98 -1.01
C LEU A 49 5.10 -1.52 -1.54
N LYS A 50 5.69 -0.49 -0.94
CA LYS A 50 7.01 0.02 -1.38
C LYS A 50 8.09 -0.12 -0.31
N ALA A 51 7.70 -0.16 0.95
CA ALA A 51 8.60 -0.48 2.07
C ALA A 51 7.79 -1.03 3.25
N PHE A 52 8.44 -1.76 4.12
CA PHE A 52 7.90 -2.11 5.43
C PHE A 52 9.04 -2.33 6.42
N ASP A 53 8.80 -1.96 7.66
CA ASP A 53 9.68 -2.14 8.80
C ASP A 53 8.83 -2.28 10.09
N GLU A 54 9.45 -2.24 11.25
CA GLU A 54 8.80 -2.34 12.56
C GLU A 54 7.80 -1.21 12.81
N ARG A 55 7.94 -0.07 12.09
CA ARG A 55 7.01 1.07 12.14
C ARG A 55 5.77 0.86 11.29
N GLY A 56 5.80 -0.06 10.30
CA GLY A 56 4.64 -0.41 9.48
C GLY A 56 4.90 -0.44 7.97
N PHE A 57 3.82 -0.36 7.21
CA PHE A 57 3.75 -0.63 5.77
C PHE A 57 3.56 0.65 4.97
N VAL A 58 4.40 0.88 3.96
CA VAL A 58 4.45 2.14 3.20
C VAL A 58 3.95 1.95 1.77
N PHE A 59 3.09 2.85 1.32
CA PHE A 59 2.71 3.02 -0.07
C PHE A 59 2.67 4.51 -0.43
N TYR A 60 2.78 4.82 -1.72
CA TYR A 60 2.80 6.20 -2.20
C TYR A 60 1.59 6.50 -3.08
N THR A 61 1.07 7.73 -2.99
CA THR A 61 -0.10 8.16 -3.75
C THR A 61 -0.17 9.68 -3.88
N ASN A 62 -1.11 10.16 -4.69
CA ASN A 62 -1.52 11.56 -4.71
C ASN A 62 -2.49 11.82 -3.55
N TYR A 63 -2.19 12.83 -2.72
CA TYR A 63 -3.00 13.21 -1.56
C TYR A 63 -4.37 13.81 -1.96
N HIS A 64 -4.45 14.41 -3.15
CA HIS A 64 -5.71 14.94 -3.68
C HIS A 64 -6.62 13.84 -4.28
N GLY A 65 -6.09 12.65 -4.53
CA GLY A 65 -6.90 11.50 -4.96
C GLY A 65 -7.86 11.03 -3.84
N ARG A 66 -8.92 10.29 -4.21
CA ARG A 66 -9.96 9.86 -3.27
C ARG A 66 -9.39 9.20 -2.01
N LYS A 67 -8.47 8.22 -2.16
CA LYS A 67 -7.84 7.55 -1.02
C LYS A 67 -6.97 8.50 -0.18
N GLY A 68 -6.30 9.47 -0.80
CA GLY A 68 -5.48 10.46 -0.12
C GLY A 68 -6.35 11.33 0.79
N ARG A 69 -7.46 11.87 0.28
CA ARG A 69 -8.41 12.65 1.07
C ARG A 69 -9.01 11.86 2.22
N HIS A 70 -9.41 10.58 1.97
CA HIS A 70 -9.92 9.70 3.04
C HIS A 70 -8.92 9.56 4.19
N LEU A 71 -7.65 9.26 3.87
CA LEU A 71 -6.62 9.01 4.88
C LEU A 71 -6.18 10.29 5.60
N LEU A 72 -6.32 11.45 4.98
CA LEU A 72 -6.08 12.74 5.64
C LEU A 72 -7.20 13.11 6.61
N ALA A 73 -8.44 12.77 6.28
CA ALA A 73 -9.62 13.01 7.13
C ALA A 73 -9.77 11.92 8.22
N HIS A 74 -9.59 10.68 7.84
CA HIS A 74 -9.73 9.49 8.70
C HIS A 74 -8.46 8.64 8.63
N PRO A 75 -7.46 8.89 9.50
CA PRO A 75 -6.14 8.26 9.41
C PRO A 75 -6.14 6.81 9.92
N ARG A 76 -7.01 5.99 9.36
CA ARG A 76 -7.10 4.54 9.60
C ARG A 76 -7.23 3.79 8.28
N ALA A 77 -6.60 2.64 8.19
CA ALA A 77 -6.63 1.80 7.00
C ALA A 77 -6.63 0.32 7.34
N ALA A 78 -7.15 -0.46 6.39
CA ALA A 78 -6.94 -1.89 6.32
C ALA A 78 -6.19 -2.23 5.04
N LEU A 79 -5.15 -3.09 5.15
CA LEU A 79 -4.43 -3.67 4.03
C LEU A 79 -4.73 -5.16 3.96
N CYS A 80 -4.82 -5.71 2.75
CA CYS A 80 -4.96 -7.14 2.56
C CYS A 80 -4.09 -7.61 1.39
N PHE A 81 -3.16 -8.51 1.68
CA PHE A 81 -2.43 -9.30 0.69
C PHE A 81 -3.10 -10.65 0.53
N TYR A 82 -3.14 -11.16 -0.69
CA TYR A 82 -3.57 -12.52 -0.96
C TYR A 82 -2.69 -13.13 -2.05
N TRP A 83 -2.02 -14.22 -1.71
CA TRP A 83 -1.16 -14.97 -2.62
C TRP A 83 -1.72 -16.38 -2.82
N PRO A 84 -2.59 -16.56 -3.85
CA PRO A 84 -3.27 -17.84 -4.09
C PRO A 84 -2.33 -19.05 -4.17
N PRO A 85 -1.16 -18.99 -4.85
CA PRO A 85 -0.27 -20.15 -4.93
C PRO A 85 0.33 -20.59 -3.60
N LEU A 86 0.32 -19.69 -2.61
CA LEU A 86 0.75 -19.99 -1.24
C LEU A 86 -0.43 -20.36 -0.33
N ASP A 87 -1.69 -20.22 -0.78
CA ASP A 87 -2.88 -20.28 0.07
C ASP A 87 -2.78 -19.38 1.31
N VAL A 88 -2.18 -18.19 1.16
CA VAL A 88 -1.95 -17.27 2.27
C VAL A 88 -2.63 -15.94 2.01
N GLN A 89 -3.32 -15.44 3.05
CA GLN A 89 -3.77 -14.06 3.13
C GLN A 89 -3.13 -13.40 4.36
N VAL A 90 -2.72 -12.14 4.23
CA VAL A 90 -2.29 -11.31 5.37
C VAL A 90 -3.13 -10.05 5.42
N ARG A 91 -3.79 -9.82 6.54
CA ARG A 91 -4.59 -8.61 6.80
C ARG A 91 -3.86 -7.76 7.84
N ILE A 92 -3.85 -6.46 7.62
CA ILE A 92 -3.17 -5.49 8.51
C ILE A 92 -4.15 -4.35 8.73
N GLU A 93 -4.40 -4.01 9.98
CA GLU A 93 -5.27 -2.90 10.34
C GLU A 93 -4.52 -1.98 11.30
N GLY A 94 -4.65 -0.65 11.10
CA GLY A 94 -3.95 0.27 11.97
C GLY A 94 -4.15 1.74 11.63
N THR A 95 -3.39 2.57 12.34
CA THR A 95 -3.35 4.01 12.14
C THR A 95 -2.43 4.39 10.99
N VAL A 96 -2.71 5.53 10.37
CA VAL A 96 -1.99 6.01 9.19
C VAL A 96 -1.30 7.33 9.50
N THR A 97 -0.03 7.43 9.12
CA THR A 97 0.73 8.68 9.17
C THR A 97 1.34 8.99 7.80
N LYS A 98 1.63 10.25 7.53
CA LYS A 98 2.44 10.61 6.37
C LYS A 98 3.88 10.14 6.59
N VAL A 99 4.55 9.71 5.52
CA VAL A 99 6.01 9.52 5.57
C VAL A 99 6.72 10.89 5.61
N ALA A 100 7.96 10.93 6.09
CA ALA A 100 8.78 12.13 6.05
C ALA A 100 9.04 12.58 4.60
N ASP A 101 9.22 13.87 4.39
CA ASP A 101 9.43 14.42 3.05
C ASP A 101 10.72 13.86 2.42
N GLU A 102 11.76 13.67 3.20
CA GLU A 102 13.02 13.09 2.76
C GLU A 102 12.85 11.64 2.26
N GLU A 103 12.02 10.84 2.95
CA GLU A 103 11.67 9.48 2.53
C GLU A 103 10.87 9.50 1.22
N ALA A 104 9.94 10.45 1.09
CA ALA A 104 9.14 10.61 -0.11
C ALA A 104 9.98 11.11 -1.31
N ASP A 105 10.89 12.06 -1.09
CA ASP A 105 11.78 12.59 -2.13
C ASP A 105 12.72 11.50 -2.63
N ALA A 106 13.35 10.75 -1.70
CA ALA A 106 14.23 9.65 -2.05
C ALA A 106 13.52 8.59 -2.90
N TYR A 107 12.30 8.18 -2.50
CA TYR A 107 11.53 7.23 -3.30
C TYR A 107 11.07 7.83 -4.64
N PHE A 108 10.62 9.09 -4.68
CA PHE A 108 10.19 9.74 -5.91
C PHE A 108 11.30 9.77 -6.96
N ALA A 109 12.54 10.04 -6.54
CA ALA A 109 13.70 10.08 -7.41
C ALA A 109 14.01 8.72 -8.08
N THR A 110 13.67 7.59 -7.43
CA THR A 110 13.88 6.25 -8.01
C THR A 110 12.85 5.87 -9.07
N ARG A 111 11.74 6.61 -9.20
CA ARG A 111 10.67 6.28 -10.14
C ARG A 111 11.10 6.54 -11.59
N PRO A 112 10.63 5.72 -12.55
CA PRO A 112 10.81 6.03 -13.96
C PRO A 112 10.32 7.45 -14.29
N ARG A 113 11.06 8.17 -15.15
CA ARG A 113 10.78 9.57 -15.49
C ARG A 113 9.33 9.81 -15.93
N LEU A 114 8.77 8.94 -16.77
CA LEU A 114 7.37 9.06 -17.19
C LEU A 114 6.38 8.93 -16.02
N SER A 115 6.71 8.10 -15.02
CA SER A 115 5.91 7.99 -13.78
C SER A 115 6.03 9.23 -12.90
N GLN A 116 7.19 9.91 -12.89
CA GLN A 116 7.36 11.19 -12.21
C GLN A 116 6.53 12.29 -12.89
N ILE A 117 6.57 12.37 -14.23
CA ILE A 117 5.76 13.30 -15.02
C ILE A 117 4.26 13.01 -14.85
N GLY A 118 3.86 11.72 -14.85
CA GLY A 118 2.48 11.31 -14.60
C GLY A 118 1.96 11.77 -13.24
N ALA A 119 2.81 11.86 -12.22
CA ALA A 119 2.43 12.39 -10.91
C ALA A 119 2.04 13.87 -10.96
N TRP A 120 2.68 14.67 -11.82
CA TRP A 120 2.32 16.08 -12.09
C TRP A 120 1.10 16.19 -13.01
N ALA A 121 1.01 15.33 -14.01
CA ALA A 121 -0.04 15.39 -15.01
C ALA A 121 -1.41 14.95 -14.47
N SER A 122 -1.45 13.93 -13.60
CA SER A 122 -2.69 13.32 -13.15
C SER A 122 -3.37 14.13 -12.03
N ARG A 123 -4.62 14.55 -12.27
CA ARG A 123 -5.56 14.96 -11.23
C ARG A 123 -6.29 13.72 -10.71
N GLN A 124 -5.58 12.91 -9.94
CA GLN A 124 -6.04 11.57 -9.55
C GLN A 124 -7.45 11.59 -8.95
N SER A 125 -8.35 10.77 -9.50
CA SER A 125 -9.76 10.62 -9.09
C SER A 125 -10.69 11.77 -9.44
N GLU A 126 -10.24 12.78 -10.22
CA GLU A 126 -11.11 13.77 -10.84
C GLU A 126 -11.61 13.29 -12.21
N PRO A 127 -12.79 13.74 -12.66
CA PRO A 127 -13.24 13.51 -14.04
C PRO A 127 -12.26 14.09 -15.04
N LEU A 128 -12.06 13.40 -16.16
CA LEU A 128 -11.29 13.94 -17.30
C LEU A 128 -12.16 14.95 -18.09
N GLU A 129 -11.59 16.09 -18.41
CA GLU A 129 -12.25 17.14 -19.19
C GLU A 129 -12.50 16.71 -20.67
N SER A 130 -11.60 15.84 -21.18
CA SER A 130 -11.68 15.24 -22.52
C SER A 130 -10.89 13.94 -22.58
N PRO A 131 -11.09 13.07 -23.59
CA PRO A 131 -10.28 11.85 -23.78
C PRO A 131 -8.78 12.11 -23.90
N THR A 132 -8.36 13.29 -24.41
CA THR A 132 -6.96 13.67 -24.63
C THR A 132 -6.35 14.48 -23.48
N ALA A 133 -7.16 14.90 -22.50
CA ALA A 133 -6.73 15.82 -21.46
C ALA A 133 -5.50 15.32 -20.67
N LEU A 134 -5.41 14.02 -20.38
CA LEU A 134 -4.27 13.46 -19.67
C LEU A 134 -3.00 13.50 -20.54
N ASP A 135 -3.10 13.12 -21.81
CA ASP A 135 -1.96 13.10 -22.75
C ASP A 135 -1.42 14.52 -22.97
N GLU A 136 -2.30 15.49 -23.12
CA GLU A 136 -1.94 16.90 -23.24
C GLU A 136 -1.19 17.42 -22.01
N ARG A 137 -1.64 17.02 -20.82
CA ARG A 137 -0.99 17.35 -19.56
C ARG A 137 0.37 16.66 -19.42
N VAL A 138 0.49 15.39 -19.81
CA VAL A 138 1.77 14.66 -19.84
C VAL A 138 2.74 15.40 -20.76
N ALA A 139 2.34 15.71 -22.01
CA ALA A 139 3.18 16.43 -22.97
C ALA A 139 3.58 17.83 -22.46
N LYS A 140 2.68 18.51 -21.71
CA LYS A 140 3.01 19.79 -21.07
C LYS A 140 4.16 19.62 -20.07
N TYR A 141 4.06 18.67 -19.14
CA TYR A 141 5.07 18.49 -18.10
C TYR A 141 6.37 17.86 -18.63
N GLU A 142 6.31 17.07 -19.70
CA GLU A 142 7.52 16.63 -20.42
C GLU A 142 8.34 17.81 -20.94
N ARG A 143 7.67 18.79 -21.59
CA ARG A 143 8.32 20.02 -22.04
C ARG A 143 8.82 20.87 -20.88
N GLU A 144 8.00 21.02 -19.84
CA GLU A 144 8.35 21.83 -18.66
C GLU A 144 9.61 21.33 -17.96
N PHE A 145 9.79 20.02 -17.85
CA PHE A 145 10.95 19.39 -17.19
C PHE A 145 12.03 18.92 -18.16
N GLN A 146 11.96 19.30 -19.43
CA GLN A 146 12.97 18.90 -20.43
C GLN A 146 14.38 19.30 -19.99
N GLY A 147 15.33 18.34 -20.02
CA GLY A 147 16.74 18.56 -19.68
C GLY A 147 17.04 18.78 -18.19
N ARG A 148 16.06 18.59 -17.31
CA ARG A 148 16.25 18.70 -15.86
C ARG A 148 15.54 17.57 -15.10
N ASP A 149 15.88 17.39 -13.83
CA ASP A 149 15.17 16.45 -12.95
C ASP A 149 13.73 16.89 -12.71
N VAL A 150 12.86 15.90 -12.53
CA VAL A 150 11.43 16.13 -12.18
C VAL A 150 11.32 16.17 -10.66
N PRO A 151 11.02 17.32 -10.06
CA PRO A 151 10.84 17.40 -8.61
C PRO A 151 9.56 16.68 -8.19
N ARG A 152 9.51 16.21 -6.94
CA ARG A 152 8.29 15.64 -6.38
C ARG A 152 7.22 16.73 -6.21
N PRO A 153 5.97 16.52 -6.69
CA PRO A 153 4.88 17.44 -6.35
C PRO A 153 4.57 17.40 -4.85
N ASN A 154 4.24 18.53 -4.25
CA ASN A 154 3.90 18.63 -2.83
C ASN A 154 2.64 17.83 -2.42
N PHE A 155 1.77 17.54 -3.38
CA PHE A 155 0.57 16.73 -3.21
C PHE A 155 0.79 15.22 -3.46
N TRP A 156 2.01 14.79 -3.77
CA TRP A 156 2.37 13.39 -3.97
C TRP A 156 3.38 12.97 -2.92
N SER A 157 3.02 12.00 -2.11
CA SER A 157 3.89 11.47 -1.05
C SER A 157 3.41 10.08 -0.59
N GLY A 158 3.94 9.58 0.52
CA GLY A 158 3.63 8.29 1.08
C GLY A 158 2.76 8.36 2.34
N PHE A 159 2.07 7.24 2.58
CA PHE A 159 1.45 6.92 3.85
C PHE A 159 2.10 5.67 4.44
N ARG A 160 2.27 5.67 5.76
CA ARG A 160 2.67 4.52 6.55
C ARG A 160 1.49 4.04 7.38
N VAL A 161 1.13 2.78 7.24
CA VAL A 161 0.14 2.12 8.09
C VAL A 161 0.89 1.47 9.25
N ALA A 162 0.79 2.06 10.44
CA ALA A 162 1.33 1.50 11.67
C ALA A 162 0.36 0.42 12.18
N PRO A 163 0.77 -0.85 12.21
CA PRO A 163 -0.15 -1.94 12.49
C PRO A 163 -0.55 -1.99 13.97
N GLU A 164 -1.86 -2.07 14.22
CA GLU A 164 -2.47 -2.41 15.51
C GLU A 164 -2.81 -3.90 15.56
N THR A 165 -3.24 -4.44 14.41
CA THR A 165 -3.45 -5.88 14.25
C THR A 165 -2.84 -6.38 12.94
N ILE A 166 -2.33 -7.62 12.97
CA ILE A 166 -1.90 -8.37 11.77
C ILE A 166 -2.45 -9.78 11.88
N GLU A 167 -3.29 -10.18 10.93
CA GLU A 167 -3.80 -11.54 10.84
C GLU A 167 -3.13 -12.29 9.69
N PHE A 168 -2.62 -13.47 9.98
CA PHE A 168 -2.16 -14.44 8.99
C PHE A 168 -3.19 -15.55 8.87
N TRP A 169 -3.74 -15.69 7.68
CA TRP A 169 -4.65 -16.77 7.32
C TRP A 169 -3.96 -17.72 6.35
N LYS A 170 -4.10 -19.02 6.60
CA LYS A 170 -3.57 -20.09 5.76
C LYS A 170 -4.68 -21.03 5.35
N GLY A 171 -4.86 -21.23 4.03
CA GLY A 171 -5.83 -22.16 3.50
C GLY A 171 -5.56 -23.61 3.92
N LYS A 172 -6.64 -24.32 4.26
CA LYS A 172 -6.62 -25.76 4.60
C LYS A 172 -7.85 -26.45 4.01
N PRO A 173 -7.77 -27.77 3.73
CA PRO A 173 -8.91 -28.56 3.29
C PRO A 173 -10.11 -28.42 4.24
N ASN A 174 -11.31 -28.66 3.69
CA ASN A 174 -12.56 -28.66 4.45
C ASN A 174 -12.89 -27.35 5.19
N ARG A 175 -12.29 -26.21 4.73
CA ARG A 175 -12.43 -24.88 5.34
C ARG A 175 -11.87 -24.79 6.78
N LEU A 176 -11.09 -25.74 7.24
CA LEU A 176 -10.45 -25.73 8.55
C LEU A 176 -9.15 -24.88 8.51
N HIS A 177 -9.30 -23.64 8.13
CA HIS A 177 -8.19 -22.72 7.91
C HIS A 177 -7.44 -22.39 9.21
N GLU A 178 -6.14 -22.22 9.12
CA GLU A 178 -5.34 -21.71 10.23
C GLU A 178 -5.37 -20.19 10.21
N ARG A 179 -5.68 -19.59 11.36
CA ARG A 179 -5.74 -18.15 11.53
C ARG A 179 -4.99 -17.76 12.79
N HIS A 180 -4.03 -16.84 12.66
CA HIS A 180 -3.27 -16.31 13.78
C HIS A 180 -3.37 -14.79 13.76
N LEU A 181 -3.97 -14.24 14.79
CA LEU A 181 -4.12 -12.81 14.99
C LEU A 181 -3.03 -12.33 15.95
N TYR A 182 -2.29 -11.33 15.51
CA TYR A 182 -1.39 -10.55 16.33
C TYR A 182 -2.06 -9.24 16.67
N THR A 183 -2.15 -8.91 17.94
CA THR A 183 -2.67 -7.63 18.44
C THR A 183 -1.55 -6.90 19.16
N ARG A 184 -1.35 -5.62 18.83
CA ARG A 184 -0.32 -4.80 19.48
C ARG A 184 -0.62 -4.66 20.97
N ASP A 185 0.38 -4.90 21.79
CA ASP A 185 0.33 -4.76 23.24
C ASP A 185 1.60 -4.01 23.70
N GLY A 186 1.52 -2.68 23.72
CA GLY A 186 2.68 -1.82 23.93
C GLY A 186 3.75 -2.06 22.87
N ASN A 187 4.94 -2.51 23.30
CA ASN A 187 6.04 -2.83 22.39
C ASN A 187 6.07 -4.32 21.99
N ALA A 188 5.12 -5.13 22.47
CA ALA A 188 5.00 -6.55 22.18
C ALA A 188 3.78 -6.86 21.31
N TRP A 189 3.62 -8.16 21.00
CA TRP A 189 2.47 -8.69 20.28
C TRP A 189 1.85 -9.84 21.06
N ARG A 190 0.54 -9.74 21.29
CA ARG A 190 -0.27 -10.87 21.76
C ARG A 190 -0.70 -11.68 20.54
N ILE A 191 -0.55 -13.00 20.63
CA ILE A 191 -0.87 -13.92 19.54
C ILE A 191 -2.04 -14.81 19.97
N GLU A 192 -3.06 -14.86 19.10
CA GLU A 192 -4.24 -15.69 19.32
C GLU A 192 -4.53 -16.52 18.07
N SER A 193 -4.94 -17.78 18.25
CA SER A 193 -5.49 -18.59 17.18
C SER A 193 -6.99 -18.34 17.09
N LEU A 194 -7.49 -18.10 15.87
CA LEU A 194 -8.90 -17.87 15.64
C LEU A 194 -9.58 -19.10 15.02
N TYR A 195 -10.85 -19.28 15.32
CA TYR A 195 -11.68 -20.22 14.54
C TYR A 195 -11.75 -19.77 13.08
N PRO A 196 -11.82 -20.71 12.10
CA PRO A 196 -11.94 -20.42 10.67
C PRO A 196 -13.29 -19.79 10.32
#